data_d289a23bb49a20aa86d332cdf5ca8cee
#
_entry.id   d289a23bb49a20aa86d332cdf5ca8cee
#
_cell.length_a   1.000
_cell.length_b   1.000
_cell.length_c   1.000
_cell.angle_alpha   90.00
_cell.angle_beta   90.00
_cell.angle_gamma   90.00
#
_symmetry.space_group_name_H-M   'P 1'
#
loop_
_entity.id
_entity.type
_entity.pdbx_description
1 polymer ?
#
loop_
_entity_poly.entity_id
_entity_poly.type
_entity_poly.pdbx_seq_one_letter_code
_entity_poly.pdbx_strand_id
1 'polypeptide(L)'
;MTKRTPVGRLASLLLAAVAASSCGNDPTMPDFDASLGIDLTAMIHTSSGLYYQDLVVGSGATVAVGDSATVGYSGWLANGTLFDAGSFPFTVGVGRVVPGFDEGVLGMKVGGKRKLVIPPDLGYGNRASGPIPANSTLVFEVELQMIH
;
A
#
# COMPACT_ATOMS: atom_id res chain seq x y z
N MET A 1 13.06 -18.01 -51.11
CA MET A 1 12.88 -17.77 -50.57
C MET A 1 12.67 -17.63 -49.54
N THR A 2 12.66 -17.55 -49.26
CA THR A 2 12.49 -17.30 -48.37
C THR A 2 12.35 -17.19 -47.38
N LYS A 3 12.25 -17.20 -47.00
CA LYS A 3 12.03 -17.05 -46.10
C LYS A 3 11.90 -16.66 -45.15
N ARG A 4 11.78 -16.50 -44.83
CA ARG A 4 11.66 -16.03 -43.95
C ARG A 4 11.27 -16.02 -43.03
N THR A 5 11.12 -16.03 -42.73
CA THR A 5 10.77 -15.92 -41.88
C THR A 5 10.86 -16.01 -40.88
N PRO A 6 10.99 -16.21 -40.58
CA PRO A 6 10.89 -16.29 -39.43
C PRO A 6 11.12 -15.52 -38.66
N VAL A 7 11.20 -15.02 -38.77
CA VAL A 7 11.41 -14.36 -38.07
C VAL A 7 10.83 -13.98 -37.22
N GLY A 8 10.61 -13.85 -37.11
CA GLY A 8 10.13 -13.34 -36.26
C GLY A 8 9.60 -13.62 -35.29
N ARG A 9 9.60 -14.22 -35.33
CA ARG A 9 9.08 -14.50 -34.39
C ARG A 9 9.58 -14.38 -33.38
N LEU A 10 10.04 -14.25 -33.33
CA LEU A 10 10.47 -14.14 -32.42
C LEU A 10 10.28 -13.39 -31.67
N ALA A 11 10.18 -12.96 -31.87
CA ALA A 11 10.17 -12.17 -31.06
C ALA A 11 9.32 -12.18 -30.19
N SER A 12 9.00 -12.52 -30.31
CA SER A 12 8.27 -12.54 -29.41
C SER A 12 8.48 -12.94 -28.32
N LEU A 13 8.84 -13.26 -28.34
CA LEU A 13 8.94 -13.63 -27.33
C LEU A 13 9.26 -13.15 -26.43
N LEU A 14 9.44 -12.79 -26.49
CA LEU A 14 9.71 -12.38 -25.61
C LEU A 14 9.18 -11.94 -24.86
N LEU A 15 8.84 -11.84 -24.95
CA LEU A 15 8.43 -11.38 -24.16
C LEU A 15 8.05 -11.62 -23.30
N ALA A 16 7.90 -11.89 -23.34
CA ALA A 16 7.47 -12.18 -22.55
C ALA A 16 7.75 -12.22 -21.57
N ALA A 17 8.11 -12.33 -21.54
CA ALA A 17 8.36 -12.49 -20.57
C ALA A 17 8.32 -11.88 -19.78
N VAL A 18 8.23 -11.57 -19.95
CA VAL A 18 8.19 -11.13 -19.25
C VAL A 18 7.62 -11.00 -18.42
N ALA A 19 7.43 -11.10 -18.44
CA ALA A 19 6.94 -10.99 -17.78
C ALA A 19 6.72 -11.22 -16.79
N ALA A 20 6.78 -11.41 -16.86
CA ALA A 20 6.57 -11.75 -16.06
C ALA A 20 6.61 -11.65 -15.07
N SER A 21 6.79 -11.62 -15.16
CA SER A 21 6.84 -11.68 -14.44
C SER A 21 6.82 -11.52 -13.42
N SER A 22 7.16 -11.49 -13.31
CA SER A 22 7.16 -11.37 -12.35
C SER A 22 6.35 -11.01 -11.64
N CYS A 23 6.04 -11.00 -12.11
CA CYS A 23 4.94 -10.75 -11.81
C CYS A 23 4.49 -10.39 -10.49
N GLY A 24 4.56 -9.34 -10.16
CA GLY A 24 3.87 -8.85 -9.02
C GLY A 24 4.44 -9.21 -7.68
N ASN A 25 5.47 -9.97 -7.63
CA ASN A 25 6.10 -10.28 -6.36
C ASN A 25 7.30 -9.38 -6.18
N ASP A 26 7.21 -8.52 -5.21
CA ASP A 26 8.35 -7.76 -4.73
C ASP A 26 9.13 -8.69 -3.79
N PRO A 27 10.37 -9.05 -4.10
CA PRO A 27 11.12 -9.99 -3.28
C PRO A 27 11.43 -9.47 -1.88
N THR A 28 11.21 -8.18 -1.63
CA THR A 28 11.39 -7.58 -0.31
C THR A 28 10.13 -7.63 0.54
N MET A 29 9.01 -8.07 -0.06
CA MET A 29 7.73 -8.15 0.64
C MET A 29 7.43 -9.57 1.07
N PRO A 30 6.79 -9.76 2.22
CA PRO A 30 6.36 -11.08 2.66
C PRO A 30 5.18 -11.57 1.83
N ASP A 31 4.89 -12.85 1.96
CA ASP A 31 3.63 -13.38 1.47
C ASP A 31 2.50 -12.84 2.35
N PHE A 32 1.40 -12.49 1.71
CA PHE A 32 0.24 -11.96 2.42
C PHE A 32 -0.84 -13.01 2.51
N ASP A 33 -1.53 -13.03 3.65
CA ASP A 33 -2.71 -13.88 3.80
C ASP A 33 -3.77 -13.49 2.79
N ALA A 34 -4.41 -14.51 2.19
CA ALA A 34 -5.38 -14.28 1.13
C ALA A 34 -6.57 -13.42 1.59
N SER A 35 -6.90 -13.46 2.88
CA SER A 35 -7.99 -12.66 3.43
C SER A 35 -7.74 -11.15 3.31
N LEU A 36 -6.48 -10.74 3.14
CA LEU A 36 -6.13 -9.31 3.02
C LEU A 36 -6.38 -8.78 1.62
N GLY A 37 -6.48 -9.65 0.62
CA GLY A 37 -6.74 -9.24 -0.76
C GLY A 37 -5.64 -8.36 -1.35
N ILE A 38 -4.38 -8.63 -1.01
CA ILE A 38 -3.26 -7.82 -1.48
C ILE A 38 -2.83 -8.29 -2.87
N ASP A 39 -2.83 -7.37 -3.82
CA ASP A 39 -2.25 -7.56 -5.14
C ASP A 39 -1.35 -6.36 -5.43
N LEU A 40 -0.06 -6.54 -5.21
CA LEU A 40 0.91 -5.46 -5.35
C LEU A 40 0.96 -4.92 -6.78
N THR A 41 0.62 -5.74 -7.78
CA THR A 41 0.63 -5.27 -9.18
C THR A 41 -0.49 -4.29 -9.47
N ALA A 42 -1.58 -4.32 -8.68
CA ALA A 42 -2.70 -3.42 -8.82
C ALA A 42 -2.54 -2.16 -7.95
N MET A 43 -1.51 -2.11 -7.13
CA MET A 43 -1.28 -1.00 -6.19
C MET A 43 -0.24 -0.03 -6.75
N ILE A 44 -0.32 1.22 -6.30
CA ILE A 44 0.67 2.24 -6.63
C ILE A 44 1.83 2.09 -5.66
N HIS A 45 3.05 2.01 -6.21
CA HIS A 45 4.28 1.88 -5.42
C HIS A 45 5.00 3.22 -5.45
N THR A 46 5.15 3.85 -4.30
CA THR A 46 5.82 5.14 -4.20
C THR A 46 7.32 4.96 -4.09
N SER A 47 8.08 6.04 -4.33
CA SER A 47 9.54 6.01 -4.25
C SER A 47 10.05 5.72 -2.85
N SER A 48 9.23 5.95 -1.82
CA SER A 48 9.60 5.65 -0.43
C SER A 48 9.47 4.17 -0.09
N GLY A 49 8.76 3.40 -0.91
CA GLY A 49 8.51 1.99 -0.67
C GLY A 49 7.08 1.66 -0.24
N LEU A 50 6.23 2.66 -0.10
CA LEU A 50 4.82 2.46 0.25
C LEU A 50 4.05 1.94 -0.94
N TYR A 51 3.14 0.98 -0.71
CA TYR A 51 2.13 0.59 -1.68
C TYR A 51 0.78 1.08 -1.20
N TYR A 52 -0.03 1.63 -2.12
CA TYR A 52 -1.38 2.01 -1.76
C TYR A 52 -2.34 1.82 -2.94
N GLN A 53 -3.62 1.69 -2.61
CA GLN A 53 -4.68 1.53 -3.59
C GLN A 53 -5.94 2.19 -3.06
N ASP A 54 -6.56 3.04 -3.88
CA ASP A 54 -7.85 3.62 -3.54
C ASP A 54 -8.93 2.58 -3.75
N LEU A 55 -9.61 2.20 -2.66
CA LEU A 55 -10.77 1.30 -2.73
C LEU A 55 -12.01 2.09 -3.05
N VAL A 56 -12.13 3.29 -2.48
CA VAL A 56 -13.20 4.24 -2.76
C VAL A 56 -12.55 5.61 -2.88
N VAL A 57 -12.80 6.30 -3.97
CA VAL A 57 -12.37 7.70 -4.11
C VAL A 57 -13.47 8.56 -3.52
N GLY A 58 -13.15 9.31 -2.48
CA GLY A 58 -14.12 10.19 -1.84
C GLY A 58 -14.51 11.36 -2.72
N SER A 59 -15.57 12.04 -2.33
CA SER A 59 -16.08 13.21 -3.06
C SER A 59 -15.88 14.52 -2.31
N GLY A 60 -15.37 14.46 -1.08
CA GLY A 60 -15.15 15.64 -0.26
C GLY A 60 -13.81 16.32 -0.51
N ALA A 61 -13.41 17.16 0.42
CA ALA A 61 -12.16 17.89 0.32
C ALA A 61 -10.96 16.95 0.37
N THR A 62 -9.87 17.35 -0.28
CA THR A 62 -8.62 16.60 -0.29
C THR A 62 -7.77 17.03 0.90
N VAL A 63 -7.26 16.04 1.65
CA VAL A 63 -6.41 16.33 2.80
C VAL A 63 -4.99 16.69 2.34
N ALA A 64 -4.41 17.68 2.98
CA ALA A 64 -3.07 18.18 2.68
C ALA A 64 -2.22 18.17 3.94
N VAL A 65 -0.90 18.35 3.77
CA VAL A 65 0.04 18.45 4.88
C VAL A 65 -0.39 19.58 5.81
N GLY A 66 -0.44 19.29 7.10
CA GLY A 66 -0.83 20.27 8.12
C GLY A 66 -2.29 20.26 8.46
N ASP A 67 -3.12 19.59 7.68
CA ASP A 67 -4.55 19.48 8.00
C ASP A 67 -4.75 18.55 9.18
N SER A 68 -5.70 18.90 10.05
CA SER A 68 -6.17 18.01 11.09
C SER A 68 -7.30 17.15 10.53
N ALA A 69 -7.17 15.85 10.62
CA ALA A 69 -8.13 14.94 10.02
C ALA A 69 -8.50 13.84 10.99
N THR A 70 -9.71 13.30 10.85
CA THR A 70 -10.14 12.12 11.57
C THR A 70 -10.24 10.98 10.57
N VAL A 71 -9.58 9.86 10.89
CA VAL A 71 -9.59 8.65 10.07
C VAL A 71 -10.11 7.47 10.86
N GLY A 72 -10.87 6.60 10.17
CA GLY A 72 -11.16 5.27 10.65
C GLY A 72 -10.15 4.31 10.04
N TYR A 73 -9.72 3.31 10.78
CA TYR A 73 -8.70 2.40 10.27
C TYR A 73 -8.84 1.00 10.85
N SER A 74 -8.33 0.05 10.10
CA SER A 74 -8.06 -1.31 10.55
C SER A 74 -6.67 -1.69 10.10
N GLY A 75 -5.91 -2.34 10.96
CA GLY A 75 -4.54 -2.73 10.66
C GLY A 75 -4.30 -4.20 10.90
N TRP A 76 -3.63 -4.84 9.94
CA TRP A 76 -3.31 -6.27 9.98
C TRP A 76 -1.81 -6.49 9.78
N LEU A 77 -1.31 -7.57 10.36
CA LEU A 77 -0.01 -8.12 9.98
C LEU A 77 -0.17 -8.86 8.65
N ALA A 78 0.96 -9.12 7.97
CA ALA A 78 0.93 -9.81 6.69
C ALA A 78 0.25 -11.18 6.76
N ASN A 79 0.29 -11.84 7.92
CA ASN A 79 -0.36 -13.14 8.12
C ASN A 79 -1.88 -13.06 8.35
N GLY A 80 -2.46 -11.87 8.24
CA GLY A 80 -3.90 -11.67 8.39
C GLY A 80 -4.37 -11.37 9.81
N THR A 81 -3.44 -11.30 10.78
CA THR A 81 -3.80 -11.00 12.16
C THR A 81 -4.15 -9.54 12.32
N LEU A 82 -5.37 -9.24 12.74
CA LEU A 82 -5.79 -7.88 13.09
C LEU A 82 -5.07 -7.46 14.37
N PHE A 83 -4.33 -6.34 14.33
CA PHE A 83 -3.62 -5.88 15.53
C PHE A 83 -4.23 -4.61 16.12
N ASP A 84 -4.98 -3.85 15.34
CA ASP A 84 -5.62 -2.63 15.84
C ASP A 84 -6.72 -2.18 14.88
N ALA A 85 -7.73 -1.50 15.41
CA ALA A 85 -8.79 -0.90 14.63
C ALA A 85 -9.43 0.20 15.46
N GLY A 86 -9.85 1.27 14.81
CA GLY A 86 -10.50 2.36 15.51
C GLY A 86 -10.62 3.59 14.66
N SER A 87 -10.71 4.74 15.33
CA SER A 87 -10.84 6.03 14.70
C SER A 87 -10.12 7.04 15.58
N PHE A 88 -9.35 7.93 14.97
CA PHE A 88 -8.65 8.95 15.74
C PHE A 88 -8.36 10.18 14.88
N PRO A 89 -8.24 11.37 15.52
CA PRO A 89 -7.80 12.58 14.84
C PRO A 89 -6.28 12.71 14.91
N PHE A 90 -5.69 13.27 13.86
CA PHE A 90 -4.26 13.59 13.86
C PHE A 90 -3.97 14.67 12.82
N THR A 91 -2.82 15.33 12.96
CA THR A 91 -2.35 16.29 11.96
C THR A 91 -1.54 15.53 10.92
N VAL A 92 -1.96 15.61 9.67
CA VAL A 92 -1.42 14.80 8.57
C VAL A 92 -0.09 15.39 8.08
N GLY A 93 0.88 14.52 7.84
CA GLY A 93 2.13 14.90 7.19
C GLY A 93 3.20 15.48 8.12
N VAL A 94 3.00 15.44 9.44
CA VAL A 94 3.93 16.05 10.40
C VAL A 94 4.54 15.03 11.38
N GLY A 95 4.45 13.75 11.07
CA GLY A 95 5.14 12.72 11.87
C GLY A 95 4.43 12.27 13.13
N ARG A 96 3.11 12.45 13.21
CA ARG A 96 2.34 12.02 14.37
C ARG A 96 2.03 10.54 14.39
N VAL A 97 2.17 9.88 13.25
CA VAL A 97 1.94 8.44 13.06
C VAL A 97 3.13 7.88 12.28
N VAL A 98 3.18 6.54 12.11
CA VAL A 98 4.27 5.95 11.35
C VAL A 98 4.32 6.53 9.93
N PRO A 99 5.52 6.69 9.36
CA PRO A 99 5.68 7.41 8.09
C PRO A 99 4.82 6.89 6.95
N GLY A 100 4.65 5.58 6.83
CA GLY A 100 3.83 5.01 5.75
C GLY A 100 2.36 5.36 5.89
N PHE A 101 1.85 5.43 7.12
CA PHE A 101 0.47 5.84 7.36
C PHE A 101 0.30 7.33 7.03
N ASP A 102 1.23 8.15 7.50
CA ASP A 102 1.21 9.59 7.29
C ASP A 102 1.26 9.92 5.79
N GLU A 103 2.16 9.30 5.06
CA GLU A 103 2.27 9.45 3.62
C GLU A 103 1.03 8.91 2.90
N GLY A 104 0.52 7.77 3.36
CA GLY A 104 -0.59 7.09 2.72
C GLY A 104 -1.90 7.84 2.80
N VAL A 105 -2.10 8.63 3.85
CA VAL A 105 -3.34 9.41 4.01
C VAL A 105 -3.31 10.68 3.17
N LEU A 106 -2.12 11.19 2.85
CA LEU A 106 -2.02 12.41 2.03
C LEU A 106 -2.69 12.20 0.68
N GLY A 107 -3.47 13.19 0.27
CA GLY A 107 -4.16 13.15 -1.02
C GLY A 107 -5.48 12.41 -1.01
N MET A 108 -5.88 11.82 0.12
CA MET A 108 -7.22 11.23 0.23
C MET A 108 -8.28 12.33 0.28
N LYS A 109 -9.46 11.97 -0.20
CA LYS A 109 -10.63 12.85 -0.09
C LYS A 109 -11.57 12.32 0.98
N VAL A 110 -12.29 13.24 1.62
CA VAL A 110 -13.28 12.85 2.63
C VAL A 110 -14.29 11.90 2.01
N GLY A 111 -14.55 10.80 2.69
CA GLY A 111 -15.40 9.71 2.20
C GLY A 111 -14.64 8.63 1.46
N GLY A 112 -13.35 8.82 1.20
CA GLY A 112 -12.53 7.84 0.52
C GLY A 112 -12.01 6.75 1.43
N LYS A 113 -11.70 5.59 0.85
CA LYS A 113 -11.03 4.49 1.51
C LYS A 113 -9.78 4.12 0.74
N ARG A 114 -8.69 3.87 1.45
CA ARG A 114 -7.42 3.52 0.84
C ARG A 114 -6.80 2.36 1.59
N LYS A 115 -6.28 1.40 0.84
CA LYS A 115 -5.52 0.30 1.39
C LYS A 115 -4.04 0.65 1.30
N LEU A 116 -3.31 0.43 2.39
CA LEU A 116 -1.88 0.72 2.49
C LEU A 116 -1.12 -0.56 2.81
N VAL A 117 0.01 -0.77 2.14
CA VAL A 117 0.96 -1.80 2.52
C VAL A 117 2.24 -1.07 2.90
N ILE A 118 2.58 -1.13 4.18
CA ILE A 118 3.63 -0.33 4.79
C ILE A 118 4.80 -1.26 5.13
N PRO A 119 5.94 -1.13 4.41
CA PRO A 119 7.11 -1.94 4.77
C PRO A 119 7.67 -1.50 6.12
N PRO A 120 8.50 -2.35 6.75
CA PRO A 120 9.04 -2.04 8.09
C PRO A 120 9.71 -0.67 8.19
N ASP A 121 10.44 -0.25 7.16
CA ASP A 121 11.14 1.04 7.16
C ASP A 121 10.20 2.24 7.28
N LEU A 122 8.95 2.08 6.88
CA LEU A 122 7.93 3.13 6.99
C LEU A 122 6.94 2.85 8.13
N GLY A 123 7.16 1.78 8.87
CA GLY A 123 6.36 1.40 10.04
C GLY A 123 7.19 1.48 11.31
N TYR A 124 7.20 0.38 12.06
CA TYR A 124 7.93 0.32 13.33
C TYR A 124 9.37 -0.14 13.19
N GLY A 125 9.82 -0.48 12.00
CA GLY A 125 11.19 -0.88 11.73
C GLY A 125 11.56 -2.16 12.47
N ASN A 126 12.75 -2.16 13.08
CA ASN A 126 13.25 -3.31 13.80
C ASN A 126 12.82 -3.33 15.27
N ARG A 127 11.80 -2.55 15.63
CA ARG A 127 11.27 -2.49 17.00
C ARG A 127 9.90 -3.13 17.05
N ALA A 128 9.72 -4.05 17.99
CA ALA A 128 8.39 -4.59 18.27
C ALA A 128 7.55 -3.50 18.97
N SER A 129 6.26 -3.48 18.68
CA SER A 129 5.33 -2.54 19.30
C SER A 129 4.03 -3.26 19.63
N GLY A 130 3.78 -3.52 20.91
CA GLY A 130 2.60 -4.27 21.34
C GLY A 130 2.51 -5.61 20.61
N PRO A 131 1.40 -5.86 19.89
CA PRO A 131 1.23 -7.13 19.16
C PRO A 131 2.01 -7.18 17.86
N ILE A 132 2.70 -6.11 17.47
CA ILE A 132 3.42 -6.03 16.20
C ILE A 132 4.87 -6.47 16.42
N PRO A 133 5.31 -7.59 15.79
CA PRO A 133 6.70 -8.00 15.88
C PRO A 133 7.66 -7.03 15.19
N ALA A 134 8.94 -7.14 15.50
CA ALA A 134 9.97 -6.39 14.79
C ALA A 134 9.97 -6.77 13.31
N ASN A 135 10.31 -5.83 12.45
CA ASN A 135 10.44 -6.00 10.99
C ASN A 135 9.14 -6.48 10.34
N SER A 136 8.01 -5.96 10.80
CA SER A 136 6.69 -6.33 10.26
C SER A 136 6.29 -5.41 9.13
N THR A 137 5.77 -6.01 8.05
CA THR A 137 5.01 -5.29 7.03
C THR A 137 3.58 -5.16 7.53
N LEU A 138 3.04 -3.95 7.44
CA LEU A 138 1.70 -3.64 7.97
C LEU A 138 0.74 -3.41 6.82
N VAL A 139 -0.49 -3.88 6.98
CA VAL A 139 -1.57 -3.63 6.02
C VAL A 139 -2.65 -2.85 6.72
N PHE A 140 -3.01 -1.70 6.17
CA PHE A 140 -4.09 -0.87 6.71
C PHE A 140 -5.17 -0.63 5.68
N GLU A 141 -6.41 -0.59 6.14
CA GLU A 141 -7.50 0.06 5.42
C GLU A 141 -7.86 1.32 6.17
N VAL A 142 -7.83 2.45 5.48
CA VAL A 142 -8.03 3.76 6.09
C VAL A 142 -9.20 4.44 5.39
N GLU A 143 -10.10 5.00 6.18
CA GLU A 143 -11.19 5.83 5.68
C GLU A 143 -11.02 7.25 6.20
N LEU A 144 -10.97 8.23 5.30
CA LEU A 144 -10.90 9.62 5.71
C LEU A 144 -12.31 10.10 6.01
N GLN A 145 -12.59 10.32 7.29
CA GLN A 145 -13.93 10.64 7.76
C GLN A 145 -14.20 12.14 7.76
N MET A 146 -13.20 12.94 8.12
CA MET A 146 -13.40 14.37 8.32
C MET A 146 -12.08 15.12 8.27
N ILE A 147 -12.11 16.35 7.77
CA ILE A 147 -11.01 17.32 7.90
C ILE A 147 -11.55 18.44 8.78
N HIS A 148 -10.78 18.81 9.80
CA HIS A 148 -11.18 19.85 10.77
C HIS A 148 -10.72 21.23 10.37
#